data_4b16299b6b86e32564b2b5c03a635dfe
#
_entry.id   4b16299b6b86e32564b2b5c03a635dfe
#
_cell.length_a   1.000
_cell.length_b   1.000
_cell.length_c   1.000
_cell.angle_alpha   90.00
_cell.angle_beta   90.00
_cell.angle_gamma   90.00
#
_symmetry.space_group_name_H-M   'P 1'
#
loop_
_entity.id
_entity.type
_entity.pdbx_description
1 polymer ?
#
loop_
_entity_poly.entity_id
_entity_poly.type
_entity_poly.pdbx_seq_one_letter_code
_entity_poly.pdbx_strand_id
1 'polypeptide(L)'
;VIFIVFYFLLIRPQSKKQKEHKEMISSLVVGNEVITAGGILGKIIEIKEQYVHIEISQGVRVKVQRHTIGALMPKGTIKKG
;
A
#
# COMPACT_ATOMS: atom_id res chain seq x y z
N VAL A 1 31.58 16.07 10.47
CA VAL A 1 31.75 14.63 10.25
C VAL A 1 30.61 13.85 10.90
N ILE A 2 30.25 14.16 12.15
CA ILE A 2 29.18 13.49 12.88
C ILE A 2 27.83 13.71 12.18
N PHE A 3 27.55 14.92 11.69
CA PHE A 3 26.31 15.24 10.99
C PHE A 3 26.17 14.49 9.67
N ILE A 4 27.27 14.28 8.96
CA ILE A 4 27.26 13.52 7.71
C ILE A 4 26.96 12.05 7.98
N VAL A 5 27.53 11.48 9.03
CA VAL A 5 27.27 10.10 9.43
C VAL A 5 25.80 9.93 9.85
N PHE A 6 25.28 10.85 10.66
CA PHE A 6 23.86 10.84 11.05
C PHE A 6 22.94 10.98 9.84
N TYR A 7 23.30 11.84 8.90
CA TYR A 7 22.53 12.02 7.67
C TYR A 7 22.44 10.71 6.89
N PHE A 8 23.56 10.04 6.70
CA PHE A 8 23.57 8.77 5.96
C PHE A 8 22.83 7.65 6.69
N LEU A 9 22.90 7.62 8.01
CA LEU A 9 22.28 6.56 8.81
C LEU A 9 20.77 6.74 8.99
N LEU A 10 20.31 8.00 9.12
CA LEU A 10 18.90 8.28 9.43
C LEU A 10 18.06 8.60 8.18
N ILE A 11 18.60 9.32 7.22
CA ILE A 11 17.83 9.81 6.09
C ILE A 11 17.85 8.83 4.93
N ARG A 12 18.97 8.21 4.67
CA ARG A 12 19.11 7.27 3.56
C ARG A 12 18.22 6.03 3.67
N PRO A 13 18.15 5.35 4.84
CA PRO A 13 17.22 4.23 5.01
C PRO A 13 15.76 4.62 4.87
N GLN A 14 15.37 5.80 5.38
CA GLN A 14 14.00 6.28 5.28
C GLN A 14 13.61 6.59 3.85
N SER A 15 14.48 7.21 3.06
CA SER A 15 14.23 7.49 1.65
C SER A 15 14.04 6.21 0.84
N LYS A 16 14.82 5.19 1.14
CA LYS A 16 14.72 3.90 0.46
C LYS A 16 13.37 3.23 0.72
N LYS A 17 12.89 3.25 1.97
CA LYS A 17 11.58 2.69 2.33
C LYS A 17 10.44 3.42 1.64
N GLN A 18 10.50 4.75 1.57
CA GLN A 18 9.49 5.54 0.89
C GLN A 18 9.46 5.25 -0.61
N LYS A 19 10.62 5.06 -1.22
CA LYS A 19 10.72 4.73 -2.63
C LYS A 19 10.12 3.35 -2.93
N GLU A 20 10.41 2.36 -2.11
CA GLU A 20 9.85 1.02 -2.24
C GLU A 20 8.32 1.05 -2.10
N HIS A 21 7.80 1.83 -1.17
CA HIS A 21 6.35 2.00 -0.99
C HIS A 21 5.71 2.63 -2.22
N LYS A 22 6.32 3.66 -2.78
CA LYS A 22 5.83 4.30 -4.02
C LYS A 22 5.84 3.33 -5.19
N GLU A 23 6.88 2.53 -5.32
CA GLU A 23 6.98 1.53 -6.38
C GLU A 23 5.88 0.47 -6.25
N MET A 24 5.60 0.03 -5.02
CA MET A 24 4.52 -0.90 -4.75
C MET A 24 3.18 -0.30 -5.17
N ILE A 25 2.89 0.92 -4.76
CA ILE A 25 1.64 1.60 -5.10
C ILE A 25 1.50 1.80 -6.60
N SER A 26 2.58 2.11 -7.29
CA SER A 26 2.58 2.27 -8.75
C SER A 26 2.31 0.97 -9.49
N SER A 27 2.61 -0.17 -8.88
CA SER A 27 2.42 -1.49 -9.49
C SER A 27 1.07 -2.12 -9.19
N LEU A 28 0.20 -1.45 -8.43
CA LEU A 28 -1.13 -1.96 -8.10
C LEU A 28 -1.98 -2.12 -9.35
N VAL A 29 -2.70 -3.22 -9.43
CA VAL A 29 -3.63 -3.50 -10.53
C VAL A 29 -4.96 -4.00 -9.97
N VAL A 30 -6.01 -3.84 -10.77
CA VAL A 30 -7.34 -4.34 -10.41
C VAL A 30 -7.28 -5.85 -10.20
N GLY A 31 -7.88 -6.32 -9.11
CA GLY A 31 -7.88 -7.71 -8.73
C GLY A 31 -6.85 -8.07 -7.66
N ASN A 32 -5.92 -7.18 -7.37
CA ASN A 32 -4.96 -7.39 -6.28
C ASN A 32 -5.64 -7.30 -4.92
N GLU A 33 -5.23 -8.14 -4.00
CA GLU A 33 -5.65 -8.07 -2.60
C GLU A 33 -4.63 -7.26 -1.84
N VAL A 34 -5.10 -6.31 -1.05
CA VAL A 34 -4.23 -5.37 -0.34
C VAL A 34 -4.68 -5.20 1.10
N ILE A 35 -3.76 -4.76 1.93
CA ILE A 35 -4.07 -4.33 3.29
C ILE A 35 -3.77 -2.83 3.41
N THR A 36 -4.69 -2.07 4.00
CA THR A 36 -4.48 -0.64 4.24
C THR A 36 -3.64 -0.41 5.48
N ALA A 37 -3.16 0.82 5.65
CA ALA A 37 -2.40 1.20 6.84
C ALA A 37 -3.19 1.00 8.13
N GLY A 38 -4.54 1.05 8.05
CA GLY A 38 -5.41 0.79 9.21
C GLY A 38 -5.69 -0.69 9.47
N GLY A 39 -5.14 -1.59 8.66
CA GLY A 39 -5.34 -3.03 8.84
C GLY A 39 -6.54 -3.62 8.13
N ILE A 40 -7.16 -2.87 7.23
CA ILE A 40 -8.34 -3.34 6.47
C ILE A 40 -7.89 -4.10 5.24
N LEU A 41 -8.33 -5.33 5.10
CA LEU A 41 -8.10 -6.14 3.91
C LEU A 41 -9.16 -5.86 2.86
N GLY A 42 -8.76 -5.75 1.60
CA GLY A 42 -9.70 -5.52 0.51
C GLY A 42 -9.11 -5.95 -0.83
N LYS A 43 -9.99 -6.08 -1.81
CA LYS A 43 -9.62 -6.40 -3.19
C LYS A 43 -9.80 -5.16 -4.05
N ILE A 44 -8.80 -4.82 -4.82
CA ILE A 44 -8.85 -3.63 -5.68
C ILE A 44 -9.84 -3.89 -6.82
N ILE A 45 -10.85 -3.03 -6.94
CA ILE A 45 -11.84 -3.10 -8.02
C ILE A 45 -11.69 -1.96 -9.02
N GLU A 46 -11.13 -0.83 -8.60
CA GLU A 46 -10.89 0.31 -9.47
C GLU A 46 -9.73 1.13 -8.93
N ILE A 47 -8.88 1.61 -9.81
CA ILE A 47 -7.73 2.45 -9.46
C ILE A 47 -7.90 3.81 -10.12
N LYS A 48 -7.90 4.86 -9.30
CA LYS A 48 -7.92 6.25 -9.74
C LYS A 48 -6.57 6.89 -9.47
N GLU A 49 -6.40 8.11 -9.90
CA GLU A 49 -5.13 8.83 -9.76
C GLU A 49 -4.72 9.02 -8.30
N GLN A 50 -5.66 9.37 -7.42
CA GLN A 50 -5.40 9.61 -6.01
C GLN A 50 -6.08 8.61 -5.08
N TYR A 51 -7.03 7.85 -5.60
CA TYR A 51 -7.88 6.95 -4.82
C TYR A 51 -7.88 5.56 -5.42
N VAL A 52 -8.18 4.60 -4.57
CA VAL A 52 -8.40 3.22 -4.98
C VAL A 52 -9.73 2.76 -4.39
N HIS A 53 -10.58 2.14 -5.19
CA HIS A 53 -11.80 1.52 -4.70
C HIS A 53 -11.49 0.07 -4.39
N ILE A 54 -11.75 -0.33 -3.15
CA ILE A 54 -11.53 -1.70 -2.71
C ILE A 54 -12.82 -2.30 -2.20
N GLU A 55 -13.01 -3.59 -2.42
CA GLU A 55 -14.12 -4.36 -1.89
C GLU A 55 -13.63 -5.07 -0.63
N ILE A 56 -14.16 -4.67 0.52
CA ILE A 56 -13.73 -5.22 1.82
C ILE A 56 -14.61 -6.38 2.27
N SER A 57 -15.79 -6.52 1.68
CA SER A 57 -16.70 -7.62 1.92
C SER A 57 -17.59 -7.73 0.69
N GLN A 58 -18.30 -8.83 0.55
CA GLN A 58 -19.16 -9.03 -0.61
C GLN A 58 -20.19 -7.90 -0.73
N GLY A 59 -20.10 -7.16 -1.83
CA GLY A 59 -21.00 -6.03 -2.08
C GLY A 59 -20.66 -4.76 -1.33
N VAL A 60 -19.61 -4.76 -0.48
CA VAL A 60 -19.21 -3.57 0.28
C VAL A 60 -17.94 -2.99 -0.31
N ARG A 61 -18.05 -1.81 -0.88
CA ARG A 61 -16.94 -1.11 -1.52
C ARG A 61 -16.61 0.15 -0.76
N VAL A 62 -15.33 0.43 -0.59
CA VAL A 62 -14.87 1.66 0.04
C VAL A 62 -13.83 2.32 -0.83
N LYS A 63 -13.75 3.64 -0.71
CA LYS A 63 -12.77 4.46 -1.40
C LYS A 63 -11.68 4.82 -0.40
N VAL A 64 -10.44 4.46 -0.72
CA VAL A 64 -9.30 4.77 0.14
C VAL A 64 -8.28 5.57 -0.65
N GLN A 65 -7.51 6.38 0.05
CA GLN A 65 -6.42 7.10 -0.59
C GLN A 65 -5.34 6.11 -1.02
N ARG A 66 -4.82 6.31 -2.20
CA ARG A 66 -3.87 5.39 -2.81
C ARG A 66 -2.64 5.14 -1.93
N HIS A 67 -2.14 6.19 -1.28
CA HIS A 67 -0.96 6.07 -0.41
C HIS A 67 -1.23 5.36 0.92
N THR A 68 -2.50 5.12 1.28
CA THR A 68 -2.84 4.38 2.50
C THR A 68 -2.77 2.87 2.33
N ILE A 69 -2.55 2.39 1.10
CA ILE A 69 -2.31 0.97 0.87
C ILE A 69 -0.98 0.61 1.54
N GLY A 70 -1.02 -0.28 2.53
CA GLY A 70 0.15 -0.66 3.30
C GLY A 70 0.99 -1.74 2.64
N ALA A 71 0.35 -2.76 2.08
CA ALA A 71 1.05 -3.88 1.47
C ALA A 71 0.15 -4.64 0.51
N LEU A 72 0.78 -5.34 -0.43
CA LEU A 72 0.09 -6.33 -1.28
C LEU A 72 0.03 -7.66 -0.54
N MET A 73 -1.13 -8.30 -0.60
CA MET A 73 -1.32 -9.61 -0.01
C MET A 73 -1.34 -10.69 -1.10
N PRO A 74 -0.98 -11.93 -0.78
CA PRO A 74 -1.12 -13.03 -1.72
C PRO A 74 -2.59 -13.23 -2.12
N LYS A 75 -2.80 -13.69 -3.36
CA LYS A 75 -4.16 -14.04 -3.81
C LYS A 75 -4.77 -15.08 -2.91
N GLY A 76 -6.03 -14.89 -2.58
CA GLY A 76 -6.75 -15.81 -1.71
C GLY A 76 -6.70 -15.45 -0.23
N THR A 77 -5.99 -14.40 0.16
CA THR A 77 -5.91 -13.97 1.56
C THR A 77 -7.29 -13.64 2.12
N ILE A 78 -8.12 -12.95 1.33
CA ILE A 78 -9.47 -12.56 1.74
C ILE A 78 -10.37 -13.77 1.86
N LYS A 79 -10.23 -14.75 0.98
CA LYS A 79 -11.03 -15.98 0.99
C LYS A 79 -10.74 -16.88 2.18
N LYS A 80 -9.55 -16.78 2.75
CA LYS A 80 -9.16 -17.59 3.91
C LYS A 80 -9.65 -17.01 5.24
N GLY A 81 -10.05 -15.78 5.23
CA GLY A 81 -10.52 -15.09 6.44
C GLY A 81 -12.03 -15.39 6.74
#